data_a95eaf2855e61db3c7c09d2ae1636910
#
_entry.id   a95eaf2855e61db3c7c09d2ae1636910
#
_cell.length_a   1.000
_cell.length_b   1.000
_cell.length_c   1.000
_cell.angle_alpha   90.00
_cell.angle_beta   90.00
_cell.angle_gamma   90.00
#
_symmetry.space_group_name_H-M   'P 1'
#
loop_
_entity.id
_entity.type
_entity.pdbx_description
1 polymer ?
#
loop_
_entity_poly.entity_id
_entity_poly.type
_entity_poly.pdbx_seq_one_letter_code
_entity_poly.pdbx_strand_id
1 'polypeptide(L)'
;DYLAYSHNLYFDIDTIRFFVSGFAASHFEILEGLSGTGKSSLPRYFGKFTGANVLFMPVQATWRDKSNILGYFNEFSKTYTETEFLSALYKANYEPDAINIYVLDEMNISRVEYYFADLLSVLEYPTEDWKIKLMNFPHDFVPPVKLEDGYIRIPELSYFVGTANRDDSTFTITDKV
;
A
#
# COMPACT_ATOMS: atom_id res chain seq x y z
N ASP A 1 13.28 15.71 16.45
CA ASP A 1 13.39 17.17 16.56
C ASP A 1 13.00 17.92 15.28
N TYR A 2 13.36 17.43 14.08
CA TYR A 2 12.97 18.07 12.81
C TYR A 2 11.45 18.18 12.63
N LEU A 3 10.68 17.14 12.93
CA LEU A 3 9.23 17.12 12.79
C LEU A 3 8.54 18.05 13.78
N ALA A 4 9.01 18.09 15.02
CA ALA A 4 8.48 18.99 16.04
C ALA A 4 8.72 20.45 15.67
N TYR A 5 9.92 20.76 15.19
CA TYR A 5 10.30 22.14 14.86
C TYR A 5 9.62 22.67 13.59
N SER A 6 9.53 21.85 12.54
CA SER A 6 9.05 22.30 11.22
C SER A 6 7.54 22.18 11.02
N HIS A 7 6.86 21.30 11.77
CA HIS A 7 5.46 20.95 11.50
C HIS A 7 4.56 20.89 12.74
N ASN A 8 5.05 21.27 13.91
CA ASN A 8 4.32 21.17 15.18
C ASN A 8 3.83 19.72 15.48
N LEU A 9 4.56 18.72 15.00
CA LEU A 9 4.26 17.31 15.18
C LEU A 9 5.34 16.70 16.08
N TYR A 10 4.93 16.16 17.20
CA TYR A 10 5.82 15.46 18.11
C TYR A 10 5.47 13.97 18.12
N PHE A 11 6.46 13.16 17.81
CA PHE A 11 6.44 11.71 18.04
C PHE A 11 7.55 11.39 19.04
N ASP A 12 7.24 10.60 20.06
CA ASP A 12 8.27 10.12 20.96
C ASP A 12 9.23 9.19 20.23
N ILE A 13 10.43 9.06 20.76
CA ILE A 13 11.50 8.30 20.09
C ILE A 13 11.15 6.81 19.94
N ASP A 14 10.36 6.26 20.85
CA ASP A 14 10.00 4.86 20.82
C ASP A 14 8.95 4.59 19.74
N THR A 15 8.00 5.49 19.52
CA THR A 15 7.08 5.45 18.39
C THR A 15 7.84 5.43 17.06
N ILE A 16 8.86 6.28 16.89
CA ILE A 16 9.67 6.29 15.67
C ILE A 16 10.48 4.99 15.53
N ARG A 17 11.04 4.49 16.62
CA ARG A 17 11.80 3.22 16.61
C ARG A 17 10.91 2.03 16.25
N PHE A 18 9.70 1.95 16.80
CA PHE A 18 8.74 0.90 16.47
C PHE A 18 8.35 0.95 15.01
N PHE A 19 8.05 2.15 14.48
CA PHE A 19 7.74 2.34 13.07
C PHE A 19 8.88 1.89 12.15
N VAL A 20 10.12 2.30 12.43
CA VAL A 20 11.29 1.89 11.63
C VAL A 20 11.58 0.40 11.78
N SER A 21 11.39 -0.16 12.99
CA SER A 21 11.57 -1.60 13.23
C SER A 21 10.50 -2.42 12.52
N GLY A 22 9.28 -1.90 12.39
CA GLY A 22 8.21 -2.52 11.62
C GLY A 22 8.63 -2.74 10.17
N PHE A 23 9.19 -1.73 9.53
CA PHE A 23 9.72 -1.86 8.16
C PHE A 23 10.88 -2.86 8.04
N ALA A 24 11.73 -2.95 9.05
CA ALA A 24 12.83 -3.91 9.06
C ALA A 24 12.37 -5.36 9.28
N ALA A 25 11.25 -5.56 9.98
CA ALA A 25 10.71 -6.87 10.30
C ALA A 25 9.66 -7.36 9.29
N SER A 26 8.91 -6.43 8.70
CA SER A 26 7.81 -6.73 7.79
C SER A 26 7.65 -5.58 6.79
N HIS A 27 7.21 -5.91 5.59
CA HIS A 27 6.88 -4.89 4.57
C HIS A 27 5.45 -4.36 4.69
N PHE A 28 4.71 -4.79 5.71
CA PHE A 28 3.39 -4.30 6.03
C PHE A 28 3.24 -4.08 7.54
N GLU A 29 2.81 -2.90 7.94
CA GLU A 29 2.53 -2.55 9.33
C GLU A 29 1.22 -1.77 9.48
N ILE A 30 0.62 -1.83 10.66
CA ILE A 30 -0.64 -1.18 10.98
C ILE A 30 -0.44 -0.18 12.11
N LEU A 31 -0.77 1.08 11.83
CA LEU A 31 -0.79 2.16 12.82
C LEU A 31 -2.22 2.31 13.35
N GLU A 32 -2.48 1.75 14.52
CA GLU A 32 -3.79 1.79 15.15
C GLU A 32 -3.85 2.82 16.28
N GLY A 33 -4.98 3.49 16.45
CA GLY A 33 -5.21 4.44 17.52
C GLY A 33 -6.42 5.34 17.29
N LEU A 34 -6.64 6.27 18.22
CA LEU A 34 -7.72 7.25 18.12
C LEU A 34 -7.54 8.17 16.91
N SER A 35 -8.65 8.71 16.40
CA SER A 35 -8.62 9.72 15.34
C SER A 35 -7.80 10.96 15.80
N GLY A 36 -7.07 11.57 14.87
CA GLY A 36 -6.29 12.79 15.15
C GLY A 36 -4.95 12.57 15.88
N THR A 37 -4.51 11.33 16.14
CA THR A 37 -3.24 11.04 16.84
C THR A 37 -1.99 11.09 15.94
N GLY A 38 -2.13 11.49 14.67
CA GLY A 38 -1.00 11.66 13.75
C GLY A 38 -0.59 10.39 12.99
N LYS A 39 -1.41 9.33 12.99
CA LYS A 39 -1.12 8.07 12.28
C LYS A 39 -0.72 8.27 10.82
N SER A 40 -1.50 9.02 10.06
CA SER A 40 -1.22 9.32 8.64
C SER A 40 -0.08 10.32 8.46
N SER A 41 0.24 11.12 9.50
CA SER A 41 1.35 12.07 9.45
C SER A 41 2.71 11.38 9.56
N LEU A 42 2.80 10.29 10.33
CA LEU A 42 4.07 9.59 10.56
C LEU A 42 4.69 9.06 9.25
N PRO A 43 4.01 8.23 8.43
CA PRO A 43 4.57 7.78 7.15
C PRO A 43 4.82 8.93 6.17
N ARG A 44 3.99 9.98 6.17
CA ARG A 44 4.17 11.17 5.32
C ARG A 44 5.49 11.86 5.57
N TYR A 45 5.78 12.17 6.82
CA TYR A 45 6.99 12.92 7.19
C TYR A 45 8.22 12.03 7.21
N PHE A 46 8.06 10.75 7.53
CA PHE A 46 9.13 9.77 7.38
C PHE A 46 9.59 9.69 5.91
N GLY A 47 8.62 9.60 4.98
CA GLY A 47 8.94 9.61 3.54
C GLY A 47 9.65 10.88 3.09
N LYS A 48 9.19 12.06 3.55
CA LYS A 48 9.90 13.32 3.26
C LYS A 48 11.34 13.33 3.80
N PHE A 49 11.56 12.76 4.98
CA PHE A 49 12.88 12.73 5.59
C PHE A 49 13.83 11.76 4.87
N THR A 50 13.33 10.62 4.44
CA THR A 50 14.12 9.57 3.77
C THR A 50 14.24 9.75 2.26
N GLY A 51 13.44 10.64 1.65
CA GLY A 51 13.33 10.78 0.20
C GLY A 51 12.51 9.69 -0.46
N ALA A 52 11.72 8.93 0.31
CA ALA A 52 10.85 7.89 -0.23
C ALA A 52 9.66 8.46 -1.01
N ASN A 53 9.21 7.73 -2.02
CA ASN A 53 7.95 7.99 -2.69
C ASN A 53 6.79 7.53 -1.78
N VAL A 54 5.87 8.43 -1.45
CA VAL A 54 4.74 8.10 -0.56
C VAL A 54 3.43 8.32 -1.31
N LEU A 55 2.64 7.27 -1.42
CA LEU A 55 1.28 7.32 -1.96
C LEU A 55 0.27 7.07 -0.85
N PHE A 56 -0.67 7.99 -0.67
CA PHE A 56 -1.82 7.81 0.22
C PHE A 56 -3.02 7.33 -0.58
N MET A 57 -3.60 6.22 -0.13
CA MET A 57 -4.79 5.61 -0.70
C MET A 57 -5.92 5.68 0.34
N PRO A 58 -6.83 6.67 0.24
CA PRO A 58 -7.98 6.73 1.14
C PRO A 58 -8.93 5.56 0.85
N VAL A 59 -9.02 4.63 1.79
CA VAL A 59 -9.91 3.47 1.66
C VAL A 59 -11.35 3.93 1.79
N GLN A 60 -12.23 3.41 0.93
CA GLN A 60 -13.64 3.76 0.93
C GLN A 60 -14.49 2.61 1.47
N ALA A 61 -15.58 2.94 2.16
CA ALA A 61 -16.53 1.96 2.69
C ALA A 61 -17.18 1.06 1.61
N THR A 62 -17.09 1.49 0.34
CA THR A 62 -17.58 0.76 -0.83
C THR A 62 -16.60 -0.29 -1.38
N TRP A 63 -15.36 -0.33 -0.90
CA TRP A 63 -14.39 -1.30 -1.38
C TRP A 63 -14.80 -2.72 -1.00
N ARG A 64 -14.82 -3.64 -1.98
CA ARG A 64 -15.35 -5.00 -1.83
C ARG A 64 -14.45 -6.09 -2.39
N ASP A 65 -13.52 -5.74 -3.28
CA ASP A 65 -12.62 -6.68 -3.93
C ASP A 65 -11.34 -6.01 -4.41
N LYS A 66 -10.41 -6.79 -4.94
CA LYS A 66 -9.10 -6.32 -5.39
C LYS A 66 -9.14 -5.28 -6.51
N SER A 67 -10.22 -5.18 -7.27
CA SER A 67 -10.33 -4.19 -8.35
C SER A 67 -10.34 -2.75 -7.81
N ASN A 68 -10.73 -2.58 -6.56
CA ASN A 68 -10.70 -1.29 -5.89
C ASN A 68 -9.27 -0.74 -5.70
N ILE A 69 -8.30 -1.64 -5.54
CA ILE A 69 -6.88 -1.25 -5.36
C ILE A 69 -6.04 -1.48 -6.64
N LEU A 70 -6.32 -2.53 -7.41
CA LEU A 70 -5.54 -2.89 -8.59
C LEU A 70 -6.14 -2.40 -9.91
N GLY A 71 -7.43 -2.04 -9.92
CA GLY A 71 -8.15 -1.80 -11.16
C GLY A 71 -8.63 -3.11 -11.81
N TYR A 72 -9.12 -3.02 -13.04
CA TYR A 72 -9.68 -4.16 -13.74
C TYR A 72 -9.57 -4.03 -15.26
N PHE A 73 -9.54 -5.17 -15.96
CA PHE A 73 -9.60 -5.22 -17.40
C PHE A 73 -11.06 -5.24 -17.88
N ASN A 74 -11.38 -4.35 -18.81
CA ASN A 74 -12.70 -4.31 -19.45
C ASN A 74 -12.66 -5.12 -20.75
N GLU A 75 -13.34 -6.26 -20.75
CA GLU A 75 -13.37 -7.19 -21.88
C GLU A 75 -14.05 -6.62 -23.14
N PHE A 76 -14.97 -5.66 -22.98
CA PHE A 76 -15.65 -5.02 -24.10
C PHE A 76 -14.79 -3.97 -24.79
N SER A 77 -14.21 -3.07 -24.03
CA SER A 77 -13.35 -2.00 -24.58
C SER A 77 -11.92 -2.46 -24.83
N LYS A 78 -11.54 -3.66 -24.33
CA LYS A 78 -10.16 -4.17 -24.37
C LYS A 78 -9.15 -3.23 -23.73
N THR A 79 -9.57 -2.50 -22.69
CA THR A 79 -8.75 -1.54 -21.95
C THR A 79 -8.66 -1.94 -20.47
N TYR A 80 -7.55 -1.63 -19.84
CA TYR A 80 -7.38 -1.76 -18.40
C TYR A 80 -7.69 -0.42 -17.72
N THR A 81 -8.60 -0.44 -16.75
CA THR A 81 -8.85 0.72 -15.87
C THR A 81 -7.94 0.61 -14.66
N GLU A 82 -6.90 1.42 -14.64
CA GLU A 82 -5.90 1.44 -13.57
C GLU A 82 -6.31 2.35 -12.40
N THR A 83 -5.78 2.05 -11.22
CA THR A 83 -5.84 2.90 -10.02
C THR A 83 -4.55 3.70 -9.87
N GLU A 84 -4.56 4.70 -8.98
CA GLU A 84 -3.32 5.41 -8.62
C GLU A 84 -2.27 4.46 -8.06
N PHE A 85 -2.68 3.48 -7.26
CA PHE A 85 -1.77 2.48 -6.72
C PHE A 85 -1.10 1.66 -7.83
N LEU A 86 -1.88 1.13 -8.77
CA LEU A 86 -1.32 0.34 -9.86
C LEU A 86 -0.37 1.17 -10.73
N SER A 87 -0.74 2.42 -11.03
CA SER A 87 0.13 3.35 -11.76
C SER A 87 1.43 3.63 -11.01
N ALA A 88 1.38 3.84 -9.69
CA ALA A 88 2.56 4.06 -8.87
C ALA A 88 3.43 2.80 -8.79
N LEU A 89 2.82 1.63 -8.61
CA LEU A 89 3.52 0.35 -8.60
C LEU A 89 4.20 0.06 -9.95
N TYR A 90 3.54 0.37 -11.06
CA TYR A 90 4.11 0.23 -12.40
C TYR A 90 5.34 1.13 -12.59
N LYS A 91 5.27 2.39 -12.15
CA LYS A 91 6.39 3.34 -12.19
C LYS A 91 7.54 2.88 -11.30
N ALA A 92 7.27 2.36 -10.12
CA ALA A 92 8.27 1.84 -9.20
C ALA A 92 9.15 0.73 -9.82
N ASN A 93 8.61 -0.01 -10.79
CA ASN A 93 9.39 -1.02 -11.53
C ASN A 93 10.45 -0.42 -12.48
N TYR A 94 10.47 0.89 -12.70
CA TYR A 94 11.55 1.58 -13.43
C TYR A 94 12.60 2.16 -12.48
N GLU A 95 12.31 2.23 -11.19
CA GLU A 95 13.19 2.79 -10.15
C GLU A 95 13.32 1.78 -8.99
N PRO A 96 13.95 0.60 -9.22
CA PRO A 96 13.96 -0.50 -8.26
C PRO A 96 14.68 -0.16 -6.94
N ASP A 97 15.60 0.82 -6.96
CA ASP A 97 16.34 1.27 -5.80
C ASP A 97 15.61 2.37 -4.99
N ALA A 98 14.48 2.84 -5.47
CA ALA A 98 13.69 3.84 -4.77
C ALA A 98 12.80 3.20 -3.70
N ILE A 99 12.78 3.79 -2.49
CA ILE A 99 11.86 3.38 -1.44
C ILE A 99 10.45 3.88 -1.77
N ASN A 100 9.48 2.98 -1.77
CA ASN A 100 8.08 3.29 -2.00
C ASN A 100 7.26 2.92 -0.77
N ILE A 101 6.45 3.87 -0.27
CA ILE A 101 5.56 3.67 0.88
C ILE A 101 4.13 3.87 0.41
N TYR A 102 3.32 2.84 0.50
CA TYR A 102 1.91 2.83 0.14
C TYR A 102 1.07 2.86 1.42
N VAL A 103 0.33 3.93 1.64
CA VAL A 103 -0.46 4.14 2.85
C VAL A 103 -1.94 3.88 2.56
N LEU A 104 -2.49 2.83 3.17
CA LEU A 104 -3.93 2.52 3.20
C LEU A 104 -4.56 3.35 4.32
N ASP A 105 -5.06 4.53 3.99
CA ASP A 105 -5.59 5.45 4.99
C ASP A 105 -7.01 5.05 5.39
N GLU A 106 -7.26 4.93 6.70
CA GLU A 106 -8.50 4.41 7.28
C GLU A 106 -8.86 3.01 6.75
N MET A 107 -7.86 2.10 6.72
CA MET A 107 -7.99 0.79 6.08
C MET A 107 -9.16 -0.04 6.57
N ASN A 108 -9.59 0.13 7.81
CA ASN A 108 -10.67 -0.63 8.44
C ASN A 108 -12.08 -0.01 8.30
N ILE A 109 -12.24 1.02 7.46
CA ILE A 109 -13.57 1.52 7.06
C ILE A 109 -14.30 0.53 6.12
N SER A 110 -13.54 -0.36 5.48
CA SER A 110 -14.01 -1.57 4.79
C SER A 110 -13.25 -2.78 5.29
N ARG A 111 -13.70 -3.98 4.94
CA ARG A 111 -13.01 -5.22 5.33
C ARG A 111 -11.73 -5.39 4.50
N VAL A 112 -10.59 -5.30 5.16
CA VAL A 112 -9.26 -5.37 4.55
C VAL A 112 -9.07 -6.63 3.71
N GLU A 113 -9.56 -7.76 4.21
CA GLU A 113 -9.45 -9.07 3.56
C GLU A 113 -10.15 -9.12 2.20
N TYR A 114 -11.09 -8.21 1.91
CA TYR A 114 -11.80 -8.22 0.63
C TYR A 114 -11.01 -7.55 -0.49
N TYR A 115 -10.31 -6.49 -0.19
CA TYR A 115 -9.62 -5.72 -1.23
C TYR A 115 -8.09 -5.88 -1.21
N PHE A 116 -7.51 -6.34 -0.10
CA PHE A 116 -6.06 -6.40 0.10
C PHE A 116 -5.50 -7.84 0.22
N ALA A 117 -6.34 -8.87 0.20
CA ALA A 117 -5.93 -10.27 0.41
C ALA A 117 -4.82 -10.75 -0.54
N ASP A 118 -4.91 -10.41 -1.83
CA ASP A 118 -3.90 -10.83 -2.81
C ASP A 118 -2.53 -10.24 -2.47
N LEU A 119 -2.49 -8.96 -2.03
CA LEU A 119 -1.26 -8.28 -1.60
C LEU A 119 -0.70 -8.91 -0.32
N LEU A 120 -1.54 -9.14 0.70
CA LEU A 120 -1.11 -9.80 1.94
C LEU A 120 -0.47 -11.16 1.64
N SER A 121 -1.13 -11.98 0.82
CA SER A 121 -0.61 -13.29 0.46
C SER A 121 0.75 -13.21 -0.26
N VAL A 122 0.94 -12.23 -1.14
CA VAL A 122 2.21 -12.05 -1.85
C VAL A 122 3.33 -11.62 -0.91
N LEU A 123 3.03 -10.74 0.05
CA LEU A 123 4.02 -10.24 1.01
C LEU A 123 4.53 -11.31 2.01
N GLU A 124 3.84 -12.46 2.11
CA GLU A 124 4.30 -13.63 2.90
C GLU A 124 5.39 -14.44 2.18
N TYR A 125 5.55 -14.29 0.85
CA TYR A 125 6.57 -14.98 0.08
C TYR A 125 7.92 -14.24 0.11
N PRO A 126 9.02 -14.91 -0.27
CA PRO A 126 10.31 -14.25 -0.53
C PRO A 126 10.16 -13.15 -1.58
N THR A 127 10.93 -12.08 -1.46
CA THR A 127 10.80 -10.86 -2.29
C THR A 127 11.01 -11.12 -3.80
N GLU A 128 11.77 -12.13 -4.16
CA GLU A 128 11.94 -12.57 -5.54
C GLU A 128 10.65 -13.07 -6.20
N ASP A 129 9.70 -13.56 -5.40
CA ASP A 129 8.40 -14.07 -5.84
C ASP A 129 7.27 -13.04 -5.79
N TRP A 130 7.58 -11.82 -5.39
CA TRP A 130 6.58 -10.76 -5.24
C TRP A 130 6.04 -10.29 -6.58
N LYS A 131 4.93 -10.88 -6.99
CA LYS A 131 4.19 -10.51 -8.20
C LYS A 131 2.69 -10.75 -8.04
N ILE A 132 1.91 -9.88 -8.62
CA ILE A 132 0.44 -9.95 -8.58
C ILE A 132 -0.12 -10.14 -9.97
N LYS A 133 -1.04 -11.09 -10.10
CA LYS A 133 -1.79 -11.32 -11.33
C LYS A 133 -2.84 -10.23 -11.53
N LEU A 134 -2.72 -9.45 -12.58
CA LEU A 134 -3.68 -8.42 -12.96
C LEU A 134 -4.74 -8.95 -13.92
N MET A 135 -4.30 -9.68 -14.97
CA MET A 135 -5.18 -10.18 -16.02
C MET A 135 -4.54 -11.33 -16.78
N ASN A 136 -5.32 -12.03 -17.58
CA ASN A 136 -4.81 -12.87 -18.66
C ASN A 136 -4.78 -12.02 -19.93
N PHE A 137 -3.67 -12.06 -20.67
CA PHE A 137 -3.58 -11.30 -21.92
C PHE A 137 -4.47 -11.93 -23.00
N PRO A 138 -5.36 -11.14 -23.65
CA PRO A 138 -6.00 -11.54 -24.88
C PRO A 138 -4.95 -11.82 -25.98
N HIS A 139 -5.27 -12.67 -26.95
CA HIS A 139 -4.33 -13.12 -28.00
C HIS A 139 -3.64 -11.96 -28.74
N ASP A 140 -4.37 -10.88 -29.00
CA ASP A 140 -3.88 -9.72 -29.75
C ASP A 140 -3.51 -8.53 -28.87
N PHE A 141 -3.35 -8.75 -27.56
CA PHE A 141 -3.01 -7.69 -26.62
C PHE A 141 -1.50 -7.47 -26.57
N VAL A 142 -1.07 -6.22 -26.76
CA VAL A 142 0.33 -5.81 -26.58
C VAL A 142 0.51 -5.39 -25.11
N PRO A 143 1.20 -6.20 -24.30
CA PRO A 143 1.34 -5.89 -22.88
C PRO A 143 2.26 -4.71 -22.65
N PRO A 144 2.01 -3.91 -21.60
CA PRO A 144 2.98 -2.94 -21.10
C PRO A 144 4.30 -3.61 -20.72
N VAL A 145 5.43 -2.93 -20.94
CA VAL A 145 6.80 -3.48 -20.86
C VAL A 145 7.11 -4.15 -19.51
N LYS A 146 6.53 -3.63 -18.41
CA LYS A 146 6.78 -4.16 -17.05
C LYS A 146 5.77 -5.21 -16.58
N LEU A 147 4.91 -5.70 -17.49
CA LEU A 147 4.03 -6.83 -17.19
C LEU A 147 4.53 -8.09 -17.89
N GLU A 148 4.70 -9.15 -17.11
CA GLU A 148 5.11 -10.48 -17.60
C GLU A 148 3.96 -11.47 -17.40
N ASP A 149 3.42 -12.05 -18.47
CA ASP A 149 2.30 -13.01 -18.42
C ASP A 149 1.07 -12.52 -17.62
N GLY A 150 0.82 -11.21 -17.63
CA GLY A 150 -0.25 -10.56 -16.88
C GLY A 150 0.04 -10.33 -15.41
N TYR A 151 1.29 -10.53 -14.98
CA TYR A 151 1.75 -10.20 -13.64
C TYR A 151 2.52 -8.88 -13.62
N ILE A 152 2.37 -8.14 -12.54
CA ILE A 152 3.22 -7.02 -12.17
C ILE A 152 4.07 -7.38 -10.95
N ARG A 153 5.36 -7.05 -10.97
CA ARG A 153 6.22 -7.21 -9.80
C ARG A 153 5.95 -6.12 -8.77
N ILE A 154 6.12 -6.47 -7.50
CA ILE A 154 6.25 -5.52 -6.41
C ILE A 154 7.75 -5.38 -6.14
N PRO A 155 8.35 -4.19 -6.35
CA PRO A 155 9.76 -3.97 -6.03
C PRO A 155 10.05 -4.24 -4.55
N GLU A 156 11.24 -4.77 -4.24
CA GLU A 156 11.64 -5.16 -2.88
C GLU A 156 11.55 -4.01 -1.88
N LEU A 157 11.87 -2.78 -2.29
CA LEU A 157 11.78 -1.58 -1.44
C LEU A 157 10.37 -0.97 -1.40
N SER A 158 9.34 -1.81 -1.49
CA SER A 158 7.94 -1.44 -1.33
C SER A 158 7.45 -1.78 0.08
N TYR A 159 6.93 -0.78 0.78
CA TYR A 159 6.42 -0.89 2.14
C TYR A 159 4.95 -0.46 2.17
N PHE A 160 4.16 -1.17 2.94
CA PHE A 160 2.73 -0.88 3.10
C PHE A 160 2.45 -0.48 4.53
N VAL A 161 1.65 0.58 4.71
CA VAL A 161 1.24 1.08 6.01
C VAL A 161 -0.27 1.21 6.03
N GLY A 162 -0.94 0.48 6.91
CA GLY A 162 -2.36 0.69 7.17
C GLY A 162 -2.56 1.66 8.33
N THR A 163 -3.43 2.66 8.20
CA THR A 163 -3.93 3.39 9.36
C THR A 163 -5.31 2.87 9.74
N ALA A 164 -5.56 2.65 11.02
CA ALA A 164 -6.82 2.15 11.53
C ALA A 164 -7.33 2.99 12.70
N ASN A 165 -8.62 3.27 12.71
CA ASN A 165 -9.29 3.93 13.83
C ASN A 165 -9.97 2.89 14.72
N ARG A 166 -9.94 3.13 16.05
CA ARG A 166 -10.63 2.31 17.05
C ARG A 166 -11.96 2.96 17.42
N ASP A 167 -12.89 2.99 16.50
CA ASP A 167 -14.25 3.48 16.73
C ASP A 167 -15.29 2.42 16.35
N ASP A 168 -16.48 2.55 16.90
CA ASP A 168 -17.58 1.58 16.74
C ASP A 168 -18.09 1.49 15.29
N SER A 169 -17.69 2.42 14.42
CA SER A 169 -18.09 2.48 13.01
C SER A 169 -17.17 1.72 12.05
N THR A 170 -16.04 1.20 12.56
CA THR A 170 -15.02 0.52 11.76
C THR A 170 -15.02 -0.99 11.95
N PHE A 171 -14.51 -1.72 10.95
CA PHE A 171 -14.36 -3.16 11.05
C PHE A 171 -13.15 -3.54 11.92
N THR A 172 -13.30 -4.60 12.69
CA THR A 172 -12.18 -5.21 13.40
C THR A 172 -11.21 -5.82 12.37
N ILE A 173 -9.93 -5.50 12.51
CA ILE A 173 -8.88 -6.14 11.72
C ILE A 173 -8.67 -7.55 12.28
N THR A 174 -8.74 -8.54 11.41
CA THR A 174 -8.60 -9.95 11.82
C THR A 174 -7.14 -10.37 11.91
N ASP A 175 -6.88 -11.47 12.62
CA ASP A 175 -5.52 -12.04 12.77
C ASP A 175 -4.88 -12.49 11.43
N LYS A 176 -5.67 -12.48 10.33
CA LYS A 176 -5.15 -12.78 8.99
C LYS A 176 -4.48 -11.59 8.31
N VAL A 177 -4.71 -10.39 8.82
CA VAL A 177 -4.12 -9.15 8.33
C VAL A 177 -2.92 -8.77 9.17
#